data_86e74bed4f1ddfe28477a2af7d7adce2
#
_entry.id   86e74bed4f1ddfe28477a2af7d7adce2
#
_cell.length_a   1.000
_cell.length_b   1.000
_cell.length_c   1.000
_cell.angle_alpha   90.00
_cell.angle_beta   90.00
_cell.angle_gamma   90.00
#
_symmetry.space_group_name_H-M   'P 1'
#
loop_
_entity.id
_entity.type
_entity.pdbx_description
1 polymer ?
#
loop_
_entity_poly.entity_id
_entity_poly.type
_entity_poly.pdbx_seq_one_letter_code
_entity_poly.pdbx_strand_id
1 'polypeptide(L)'
;KAKELLSNARQMENEAKGIASGDYGWLSIGFVRSTLHSLIPESVRAMREQFPKIRIDLDEMLSEHQAENIRKGVIHIGISRQIGQYEKEKDMRYIPLVRDPLVAAIPINHPLAKKKVVKPSELDCLPFISFPKDPFSKFASQSLIYLQEHGGDPSVGYEAKEIQTALGLVAAGLGATLVGKTVAQNNRTDVVFVPVKGTQLESEIFAITSSDKPNLVVQEFIRILCARM
;
A
#
# COMPACT_ATOMS: atom_id res chain seq x y z
N LYS A 1 25.92 17.18 38.13
CA LYS A 1 26.27 17.59 36.73
C LYS A 1 27.25 16.63 36.05
N ALA A 2 28.50 16.39 36.60
CA ALA A 2 29.48 15.47 35.98
C ALA A 2 28.98 14.02 35.92
N LYS A 3 28.33 13.50 36.98
CA LYS A 3 27.74 12.17 37.01
C LYS A 3 26.55 12.02 36.02
N GLU A 4 25.79 13.07 35.83
CA GLU A 4 24.67 13.09 34.84
C GLU A 4 25.22 13.06 33.40
N LEU A 5 26.28 13.82 33.11
CA LEU A 5 26.94 13.80 31.81
C LEU A 5 27.53 12.43 31.47
N LEU A 6 28.18 11.79 32.46
CA LEU A 6 28.70 10.41 32.29
C LEU A 6 27.57 9.38 32.13
N SER A 7 26.47 9.56 32.82
CA SER A 7 25.27 8.70 32.65
C SER A 7 24.68 8.85 31.26
N ASN A 8 24.50 10.09 30.78
CA ASN A 8 23.99 10.37 29.46
C ASN A 8 24.93 9.84 28.35
N ALA A 9 26.25 10.01 28.52
CA ALA A 9 27.22 9.46 27.57
C ALA A 9 27.18 7.94 27.49
N ARG A 10 27.05 7.24 28.61
CA ARG A 10 26.87 5.77 28.64
C ARG A 10 25.54 5.34 28.03
N GLN A 11 24.48 6.09 28.26
CA GLN A 11 23.18 5.82 27.62
C GLN A 11 23.27 5.97 26.11
N MET A 12 23.88 7.04 25.61
CA MET A 12 24.11 7.24 24.17
C MET A 12 24.98 6.13 23.56
N GLU A 13 26.03 5.68 24.27
CA GLU A 13 26.86 4.57 23.82
C GLU A 13 26.08 3.25 23.75
N ASN A 14 25.23 2.96 24.74
CA ASN A 14 24.38 1.78 24.74
C ASN A 14 23.31 1.82 23.65
N GLU A 15 22.69 3.00 23.43
CA GLU A 15 21.77 3.22 22.33
C GLU A 15 22.45 3.01 20.98
N ALA A 16 23.64 3.56 20.78
CA ALA A 16 24.42 3.37 19.57
C ALA A 16 24.81 1.88 19.34
N LYS A 17 25.21 1.17 20.40
CA LYS A 17 25.48 -0.28 20.33
C LYS A 17 24.19 -1.07 20.04
N GLY A 18 23.08 -0.73 20.67
CA GLY A 18 21.79 -1.35 20.43
C GLY A 18 21.25 -1.09 19.02
N ILE A 19 21.49 0.09 18.47
CA ILE A 19 21.20 0.40 17.07
C ILE A 19 22.06 -0.46 16.13
N ALA A 20 23.34 -0.61 16.43
CA ALA A 20 24.26 -1.43 15.64
C ALA A 20 23.93 -2.93 15.68
N SER A 21 23.39 -3.44 16.81
CA SER A 21 22.93 -4.83 16.95
C SER A 21 21.49 -5.04 16.45
N GLY A 22 20.72 -3.99 16.16
CA GLY A 22 19.32 -4.07 15.78
C GLY A 22 18.34 -4.23 16.95
N ASP A 23 18.80 -4.22 18.20
CA ASP A 23 17.95 -4.34 19.39
C ASP A 23 17.24 -3.02 19.76
N TYR A 24 17.85 -1.91 19.39
CA TYR A 24 17.33 -0.55 19.53
C TYR A 24 17.34 0.13 18.18
N GLY A 25 16.40 1.00 17.96
CA GLY A 25 16.38 1.79 16.74
C GLY A 25 15.03 2.39 16.43
N TRP A 26 14.99 2.99 15.29
CA TRP A 26 13.80 3.62 14.74
C TRP A 26 13.54 3.08 13.34
N LEU A 27 12.30 2.64 13.08
CA LEU A 27 11.82 2.20 11.80
C LEU A 27 10.67 3.10 11.36
N SER A 28 10.90 3.94 10.36
CA SER A 28 9.86 4.73 9.72
C SER A 28 9.44 4.06 8.41
N ILE A 29 8.14 3.74 8.30
CA ILE A 29 7.54 3.01 7.19
C ILE A 29 6.56 3.92 6.48
N GLY A 30 6.84 4.26 5.21
CA GLY A 30 5.86 4.85 4.31
C GLY A 30 4.95 3.76 3.73
N PHE A 31 3.66 4.01 3.60
CA PHE A 31 2.77 3.00 3.05
C PHE A 31 1.56 3.59 2.33
N VAL A 32 1.03 2.85 1.36
CA VAL A 32 -0.26 3.17 0.77
C VAL A 32 -1.39 2.53 1.59
N ARG A 33 -2.48 3.25 1.80
CA ARG A 33 -3.60 2.85 2.67
C ARG A 33 -4.12 1.44 2.42
N SER A 34 -4.15 1.00 1.17
CA SER A 34 -4.65 -0.33 0.81
C SER A 34 -3.85 -1.49 1.44
N THR A 35 -2.60 -1.27 1.85
CA THR A 35 -1.75 -2.29 2.50
C THR A 35 -2.07 -2.49 3.99
N LEU A 36 -2.87 -1.58 4.60
CA LEU A 36 -3.40 -1.76 5.96
C LEU A 36 -4.41 -2.90 6.07
N HIS A 37 -4.99 -3.34 4.96
CA HIS A 37 -5.97 -4.44 4.97
C HIS A 37 -5.32 -5.83 5.05
N SER A 38 -3.98 -5.93 4.94
CA SER A 38 -3.30 -7.22 4.91
C SER A 38 -1.92 -7.17 5.58
N LEU A 39 -0.95 -6.66 4.86
CA LEU A 39 0.48 -6.86 5.11
C LEU A 39 1.02 -6.07 6.32
N ILE A 40 0.66 -4.78 6.43
CA ILE A 40 1.24 -3.87 7.43
C ILE A 40 0.93 -4.27 8.87
N PRO A 41 -0.35 -4.51 9.25
CA PRO A 41 -0.67 -4.81 10.66
C PRO A 41 0.04 -6.05 11.18
N GLU A 42 0.09 -7.09 10.36
CA GLU A 42 0.72 -8.35 10.75
C GLU A 42 2.24 -8.23 10.87
N SER A 43 2.87 -7.52 9.92
CA SER A 43 4.31 -7.33 9.90
C SER A 43 4.78 -6.44 11.05
N VAL A 44 4.04 -5.37 11.35
CA VAL A 44 4.31 -4.49 12.49
C VAL A 44 4.15 -5.24 13.81
N ARG A 45 3.12 -6.07 13.94
CA ARG A 45 2.92 -6.91 15.14
C ARG A 45 4.12 -7.83 15.35
N ALA A 46 4.53 -8.58 14.32
CA ALA A 46 5.67 -9.48 14.41
C ALA A 46 6.98 -8.74 14.71
N MET A 47 7.17 -7.56 14.13
CA MET A 47 8.34 -6.72 14.41
C MET A 47 8.38 -6.31 15.89
N ARG A 48 7.25 -5.87 16.45
CA ARG A 48 7.14 -5.49 17.86
C ARG A 48 7.33 -6.67 18.82
N GLU A 49 6.87 -7.86 18.44
CA GLU A 49 7.06 -9.08 19.23
C GLU A 49 8.54 -9.50 19.27
N GLN A 50 9.23 -9.44 18.13
CA GLN A 50 10.64 -9.84 18.04
C GLN A 50 11.60 -8.76 18.57
N PHE A 51 11.26 -7.49 18.37
CA PHE A 51 12.10 -6.35 18.68
C PHE A 51 11.32 -5.27 19.47
N PRO A 52 10.97 -5.53 20.72
CA PRO A 52 10.06 -4.69 21.51
C PRO A 52 10.60 -3.28 21.83
N LYS A 53 11.90 -3.06 21.65
CA LYS A 53 12.58 -1.78 21.90
C LYS A 53 12.74 -0.92 20.66
N ILE A 54 12.32 -1.40 19.48
CA ILE A 54 12.35 -0.62 18.26
C ILE A 54 11.11 0.27 18.20
N ARG A 55 11.32 1.56 18.02
CA ARG A 55 10.26 2.51 17.70
C ARG A 55 9.84 2.34 16.25
N ILE A 56 8.54 2.19 16.01
CA ILE A 56 7.96 2.09 14.68
C ILE A 56 7.04 3.28 14.44
N ASP A 57 7.34 4.06 13.40
CA ASP A 57 6.49 5.15 12.91
C ASP A 57 5.90 4.73 11.56
N LEU A 58 4.61 5.03 11.36
CA LEU A 58 3.84 4.68 10.17
C LEU A 58 3.35 5.96 9.51
N ASP A 59 3.72 6.16 8.24
CA ASP A 59 3.43 7.37 7.48
C ASP A 59 2.62 7.00 6.22
N GLU A 60 1.36 7.41 6.17
CA GLU A 60 0.52 7.17 5.00
C GLU A 60 0.89 8.13 3.88
N MET A 61 1.30 7.59 2.72
CA MET A 61 1.64 8.39 1.56
C MET A 61 1.45 7.60 0.26
N LEU A 62 1.32 8.31 -0.85
CA LEU A 62 1.28 7.70 -2.17
C LEU A 62 2.59 7.01 -2.53
N SER A 63 2.52 5.98 -3.38
CA SER A 63 3.70 5.26 -3.89
C SER A 63 4.72 6.21 -4.53
N GLU A 64 4.24 7.19 -5.25
CA GLU A 64 5.01 8.17 -6.02
C GLU A 64 5.89 9.08 -5.14
N HIS A 65 5.53 9.23 -3.86
CA HIS A 65 6.30 10.05 -2.93
C HIS A 65 7.32 9.26 -2.10
N GLN A 66 7.25 7.93 -2.11
CA GLN A 66 8.05 7.10 -1.20
C GLN A 66 9.54 7.15 -1.51
N ALA A 67 9.94 7.07 -2.78
CA ALA A 67 11.36 7.13 -3.17
C ALA A 67 12.03 8.42 -2.71
N GLU A 68 11.38 9.56 -2.91
CA GLU A 68 11.91 10.87 -2.50
C GLU A 68 11.99 10.99 -0.97
N ASN A 69 11.01 10.46 -0.23
CA ASN A 69 11.04 10.46 1.22
C ASN A 69 12.10 9.50 1.79
N ILE A 70 12.43 8.41 1.09
CA ILE A 70 13.59 7.55 1.43
C ILE A 70 14.89 8.32 1.24
N ARG A 71 15.08 9.03 0.12
CA ARG A 71 16.27 9.86 -0.11
C ARG A 71 16.47 10.93 0.96
N LYS A 72 15.38 11.53 1.42
CA LYS A 72 15.39 12.53 2.48
C LYS A 72 15.57 11.94 3.89
N GLY A 73 15.54 10.61 4.04
CA GLY A 73 15.61 9.95 5.34
C GLY A 73 14.35 10.15 6.20
N VAL A 74 13.24 10.59 5.62
CA VAL A 74 11.95 10.73 6.32
C VAL A 74 11.35 9.36 6.62
N ILE A 75 11.45 8.45 5.65
CA ILE A 75 11.12 7.03 5.83
C ILE A 75 12.33 6.16 5.48
N HIS A 76 12.40 5.00 6.09
CA HIS A 76 13.46 4.02 5.84
C HIS A 76 13.06 2.98 4.78
N ILE A 77 11.77 2.68 4.70
CA ILE A 77 11.19 1.70 3.78
C ILE A 77 9.79 2.17 3.37
N GLY A 78 9.45 1.98 2.12
CA GLY A 78 8.13 2.23 1.58
C GLY A 78 7.42 0.92 1.24
N ILE A 79 6.11 0.83 1.50
CA ILE A 79 5.26 -0.26 1.02
C ILE A 79 4.31 0.34 0.00
N SER A 80 4.62 0.06 -1.25
CA SER A 80 4.00 0.65 -2.44
C SER A 80 3.05 -0.31 -3.10
N ARG A 81 2.11 0.25 -3.87
CA ARG A 81 1.25 -0.50 -4.79
C ARG A 81 1.32 0.13 -6.17
N GLN A 82 1.38 -0.70 -7.19
CA GLN A 82 1.35 -0.25 -8.58
C GLN A 82 0.55 -1.19 -9.47
N ILE A 83 -0.02 -0.66 -10.54
CA ILE A 83 -0.67 -1.39 -11.61
C ILE A 83 0.27 -1.37 -12.83
N GLY A 84 0.49 -2.52 -13.45
CA GLY A 84 1.32 -2.62 -14.66
C GLY A 84 2.82 -2.41 -14.43
N GLN A 85 3.52 -2.06 -15.49
CA GLN A 85 4.96 -1.83 -15.43
C GLN A 85 5.30 -0.48 -14.80
N TYR A 86 6.37 -0.43 -14.04
CA TYR A 86 6.89 0.78 -13.44
C TYR A 86 8.39 0.91 -13.65
N GLU A 87 8.84 2.14 -13.79
CA GLU A 87 10.25 2.44 -13.88
C GLU A 87 10.91 2.28 -12.51
N LYS A 88 11.92 1.42 -12.45
CA LYS A 88 12.73 1.23 -11.24
C LYS A 88 13.85 2.27 -11.22
N GLU A 89 13.88 3.06 -10.17
CA GLU A 89 14.96 4.03 -9.96
C GLU A 89 16.23 3.29 -9.54
N LYS A 90 17.38 3.72 -10.08
CA LYS A 90 18.67 3.01 -9.93
C LYS A 90 19.19 2.99 -8.49
N ASP A 91 18.85 4.01 -7.73
CA ASP A 91 19.25 4.18 -6.33
C ASP A 91 18.24 3.56 -5.34
N MET A 92 17.25 2.82 -5.86
CA MET A 92 16.22 2.15 -5.06
C MET A 92 16.24 0.64 -5.30
N ARG A 93 16.06 -0.12 -4.23
CA ARG A 93 15.83 -1.56 -4.26
C ARG A 93 14.33 -1.84 -4.13
N TYR A 94 13.80 -2.63 -5.06
CA TYR A 94 12.40 -3.04 -5.11
C TYR A 94 12.29 -4.52 -4.76
N ILE A 95 11.44 -4.85 -3.81
CA ILE A 95 11.25 -6.20 -3.29
C ILE A 95 9.78 -6.56 -3.50
N PRO A 96 9.44 -7.43 -4.47
CA PRO A 96 8.07 -7.89 -4.66
C PRO A 96 7.55 -8.56 -3.40
N LEU A 97 6.30 -8.27 -3.01
CA LEU A 97 5.68 -8.84 -1.81
C LEU A 97 4.42 -9.62 -2.16
N VAL A 98 3.44 -8.99 -2.82
CA VAL A 98 2.14 -9.62 -3.11
C VAL A 98 1.68 -9.24 -4.50
N ARG A 99 1.24 -10.24 -5.28
CA ARG A 99 0.44 -10.02 -6.47
C ARG A 99 -1.03 -9.98 -6.05
N ASP A 100 -1.68 -8.88 -6.36
CA ASP A 100 -3.02 -8.59 -5.87
C ASP A 100 -3.94 -8.22 -7.04
N PRO A 101 -4.69 -9.20 -7.57
CA PRO A 101 -5.55 -8.96 -8.72
C PRO A 101 -6.58 -7.88 -8.44
N LEU A 102 -6.87 -7.05 -9.45
CA LEU A 102 -7.91 -6.04 -9.35
C LEU A 102 -9.30 -6.67 -9.40
N VAL A 103 -10.19 -6.14 -8.58
CA VAL A 103 -11.61 -6.47 -8.53
C VAL A 103 -12.45 -5.20 -8.61
N ALA A 104 -13.64 -5.31 -9.19
CA ALA A 104 -14.62 -4.22 -9.19
C ALA A 104 -15.36 -4.21 -7.85
N ALA A 105 -15.35 -3.08 -7.16
CA ALA A 105 -16.23 -2.81 -6.04
C ALA A 105 -17.56 -2.25 -6.58
N ILE A 106 -18.66 -2.94 -6.30
CA ILE A 106 -19.98 -2.69 -6.88
C ILE A 106 -21.02 -2.59 -5.75
N PRO A 107 -22.03 -1.70 -5.84
CA PRO A 107 -23.09 -1.63 -4.84
C PRO A 107 -23.80 -2.97 -4.71
N ILE A 108 -24.06 -3.43 -3.49
CA ILE A 108 -24.66 -4.77 -3.23
C ILE A 108 -25.99 -4.98 -3.94
N ASN A 109 -26.80 -3.93 -4.12
CA ASN A 109 -28.11 -4.00 -4.76
C ASN A 109 -28.05 -3.92 -6.29
N HIS A 110 -26.87 -3.72 -6.88
CA HIS A 110 -26.74 -3.62 -8.34
C HIS A 110 -26.76 -5.02 -9.00
N PRO A 111 -27.37 -5.18 -10.19
CA PRO A 111 -27.41 -6.49 -10.87
C PRO A 111 -26.05 -7.13 -11.10
N LEU A 112 -25.00 -6.34 -11.36
CA LEU A 112 -23.63 -6.83 -11.54
C LEU A 112 -23.05 -7.47 -10.27
N ALA A 113 -23.52 -7.11 -9.08
CA ALA A 113 -23.10 -7.71 -7.82
C ALA A 113 -23.41 -9.22 -7.70
N LYS A 114 -24.38 -9.71 -8.49
CA LYS A 114 -24.75 -11.13 -8.55
C LYS A 114 -23.86 -11.95 -9.49
N LYS A 115 -22.99 -11.31 -10.26
CA LYS A 115 -22.11 -11.98 -11.22
C LYS A 115 -20.89 -12.56 -10.53
N LYS A 116 -20.40 -13.69 -11.03
CA LYS A 116 -19.12 -14.28 -10.61
C LYS A 116 -17.92 -13.55 -11.19
N VAL A 117 -18.10 -12.93 -12.35
CA VAL A 117 -17.07 -12.15 -13.09
C VAL A 117 -17.79 -11.11 -13.91
N VAL A 118 -17.27 -9.90 -13.98
CA VAL A 118 -17.75 -8.82 -14.86
C VAL A 118 -16.75 -8.53 -15.96
N LYS A 119 -17.20 -8.09 -17.13
CA LYS A 119 -16.34 -7.56 -18.18
C LYS A 119 -16.13 -6.06 -17.94
N PRO A 120 -14.99 -5.46 -18.37
CA PRO A 120 -14.78 -4.01 -18.30
C PRO A 120 -15.96 -3.21 -18.88
N SER A 121 -16.45 -3.57 -20.08
CA SER A 121 -17.60 -2.90 -20.73
C SER A 121 -18.92 -3.01 -19.97
N GLU A 122 -19.07 -3.94 -19.05
CA GLU A 122 -20.28 -4.04 -18.23
C GLU A 122 -20.28 -3.03 -17.08
N LEU A 123 -19.09 -2.49 -16.73
CA LEU A 123 -18.96 -1.44 -15.72
C LEU A 123 -19.35 -0.06 -16.26
N ASP A 124 -19.43 0.12 -17.58
CA ASP A 124 -19.78 1.40 -18.23
C ASP A 124 -21.21 1.86 -17.92
N CYS A 125 -22.07 0.95 -17.44
CA CYS A 125 -23.41 1.31 -16.98
C CYS A 125 -23.44 2.01 -15.61
N LEU A 126 -22.29 2.11 -14.94
CA LEU A 126 -22.12 2.79 -13.65
C LEU A 126 -21.10 3.91 -13.77
N PRO A 127 -21.35 5.08 -13.15
CA PRO A 127 -20.28 6.08 -13.01
C PRO A 127 -19.05 5.49 -12.35
N PHE A 128 -17.87 5.78 -12.90
CA PHE A 128 -16.62 5.33 -12.28
C PHE A 128 -16.21 6.29 -11.15
N ILE A 129 -15.85 5.73 -10.01
CA ILE A 129 -15.34 6.48 -8.87
C ILE A 129 -13.83 6.36 -8.89
N SER A 130 -13.14 7.42 -9.30
CA SER A 130 -11.69 7.50 -9.38
C SER A 130 -11.06 7.83 -8.03
N PHE A 131 -9.97 7.17 -7.68
CA PHE A 131 -9.16 7.48 -6.50
C PHE A 131 -7.72 6.97 -6.66
N PRO A 132 -6.74 7.49 -5.90
CA PRO A 132 -6.81 8.70 -5.08
C PRO A 132 -6.94 9.97 -5.93
N LYS A 133 -7.68 10.94 -5.43
CA LYS A 133 -7.74 12.28 -6.05
C LYS A 133 -6.45 13.05 -5.74
N ASP A 134 -5.42 12.72 -6.50
CA ASP A 134 -4.11 13.33 -6.44
C ASP A 134 -3.52 13.38 -7.86
N PRO A 135 -3.05 14.54 -8.34
CA PRO A 135 -2.53 14.69 -9.71
C PRO A 135 -1.27 13.85 -9.97
N PHE A 136 -0.58 13.43 -8.93
CA PHE A 136 0.61 12.55 -9.05
C PHE A 136 0.27 11.06 -9.01
N SER A 137 -0.97 10.69 -8.64
CA SER A 137 -1.36 9.29 -8.53
C SER A 137 -1.44 8.60 -9.88
N LYS A 138 -0.55 7.65 -10.10
CA LYS A 138 -0.60 6.76 -11.27
C LYS A 138 -1.70 5.69 -11.14
N PHE A 139 -2.09 5.29 -9.92
CA PHE A 139 -3.11 4.27 -9.71
C PHE A 139 -4.46 4.65 -10.32
N ALA A 140 -4.90 5.89 -10.11
CA ALA A 140 -6.16 6.40 -10.66
C ALA A 140 -6.19 6.35 -12.20
N SER A 141 -5.17 6.91 -12.86
CA SER A 141 -5.05 6.92 -14.32
C SER A 141 -4.88 5.52 -14.90
N GLN A 142 -4.05 4.69 -14.31
CA GLN A 142 -3.81 3.32 -14.78
C GLN A 142 -5.05 2.43 -14.65
N SER A 143 -5.88 2.64 -13.62
CA SER A 143 -7.16 1.93 -13.50
C SER A 143 -8.11 2.24 -14.66
N LEU A 144 -8.18 3.49 -15.10
CA LEU A 144 -9.00 3.91 -16.25
C LEU A 144 -8.44 3.37 -17.55
N ILE A 145 -7.15 3.59 -17.81
CA ILE A 145 -6.45 3.09 -19.01
C ILE A 145 -6.69 1.58 -19.14
N TYR A 146 -6.54 0.87 -18.05
CA TYR A 146 -6.75 -0.56 -18.03
C TYR A 146 -8.17 -0.97 -18.47
N LEU A 147 -9.20 -0.33 -17.93
CA LEU A 147 -10.58 -0.63 -18.34
C LEU A 147 -10.76 -0.36 -19.83
N GLN A 148 -10.20 0.74 -20.35
CA GLN A 148 -10.27 1.13 -21.77
C GLN A 148 -9.57 0.12 -22.69
N GLU A 149 -8.36 -0.29 -22.34
CA GLU A 149 -7.60 -1.29 -23.11
C GLU A 149 -8.30 -2.66 -23.19
N HIS A 150 -9.20 -2.95 -22.23
CA HIS A 150 -9.95 -4.20 -22.18
C HIS A 150 -11.42 -4.05 -22.59
N GLY A 151 -11.72 -2.99 -23.33
CA GLY A 151 -13.01 -2.79 -23.99
C GLY A 151 -14.09 -2.14 -23.14
N GLY A 152 -13.73 -1.50 -22.03
CA GLY A 152 -14.60 -0.60 -21.28
C GLY A 152 -14.41 0.85 -21.72
N ASP A 153 -15.38 1.69 -21.41
CA ASP A 153 -15.29 3.16 -21.59
C ASP A 153 -15.89 3.85 -20.34
N PRO A 154 -15.19 3.73 -19.18
CA PRO A 154 -15.72 4.22 -17.92
C PRO A 154 -15.78 5.74 -17.90
N SER A 155 -16.95 6.29 -17.59
CA SER A 155 -17.15 7.72 -17.35
C SER A 155 -16.88 8.04 -15.88
N VAL A 156 -15.88 8.89 -15.58
CA VAL A 156 -15.60 9.33 -14.22
C VAL A 156 -16.70 10.25 -13.74
N GLY A 157 -17.55 9.76 -12.83
CA GLY A 157 -18.62 10.55 -12.23
C GLY A 157 -18.22 11.18 -10.89
N TYR A 158 -17.27 10.56 -10.18
CA TYR A 158 -16.84 10.99 -8.85
C TYR A 158 -15.34 10.79 -8.66
N GLU A 159 -14.76 11.63 -7.82
CA GLU A 159 -13.38 11.51 -7.37
C GLU A 159 -13.32 11.43 -5.84
N ALA A 160 -12.59 10.48 -5.31
CA ALA A 160 -12.39 10.32 -3.88
C ALA A 160 -10.92 10.53 -3.50
N LYS A 161 -10.67 11.14 -2.35
CA LYS A 161 -9.30 11.36 -1.88
C LYS A 161 -8.58 10.05 -1.54
N GLU A 162 -9.36 9.03 -1.13
CA GLU A 162 -8.80 7.78 -0.67
C GLU A 162 -9.82 6.62 -0.79
N ILE A 163 -9.34 5.40 -0.62
CA ILE A 163 -10.08 4.16 -0.87
C ILE A 163 -11.36 4.01 -0.04
N GLN A 164 -11.36 4.39 1.24
CA GLN A 164 -12.55 4.21 2.10
C GLN A 164 -13.67 5.18 1.70
N THR A 165 -13.30 6.38 1.29
CA THR A 165 -14.25 7.33 0.70
C THR A 165 -14.81 6.79 -0.61
N ALA A 166 -13.96 6.25 -1.50
CA ALA A 166 -14.42 5.62 -2.75
C ALA A 166 -15.41 4.47 -2.47
N LEU A 167 -15.07 3.56 -1.55
CA LEU A 167 -15.97 2.46 -1.15
C LEU A 167 -17.25 2.95 -0.48
N GLY A 168 -17.20 4.05 0.26
CA GLY A 168 -18.39 4.70 0.82
C GLY A 168 -19.34 5.21 -0.28
N LEU A 169 -18.80 5.82 -1.33
CA LEU A 169 -19.57 6.27 -2.49
C LEU A 169 -20.17 5.08 -3.27
N VAL A 170 -19.42 3.97 -3.40
CA VAL A 170 -19.96 2.71 -3.97
C VAL A 170 -21.13 2.20 -3.15
N ALA A 171 -20.98 2.12 -1.84
CA ALA A 171 -22.04 1.67 -0.93
C ALA A 171 -23.30 2.55 -1.01
N ALA A 172 -23.14 3.84 -1.24
CA ALA A 172 -24.25 4.78 -1.49
C ALA A 172 -24.91 4.60 -2.86
N GLY A 173 -24.43 3.68 -3.70
CA GLY A 173 -25.01 3.42 -5.03
C GLY A 173 -24.58 4.43 -6.10
N LEU A 174 -23.56 5.25 -5.86
CA LEU A 174 -23.15 6.33 -6.75
C LEU A 174 -22.28 5.88 -7.93
N GLY A 175 -21.77 4.63 -7.90
CA GLY A 175 -20.95 4.11 -8.98
C GLY A 175 -20.16 2.86 -8.58
N ALA A 176 -19.16 2.53 -9.38
CA ALA A 176 -18.22 1.43 -9.14
C ALA A 176 -16.79 1.92 -9.17
N THR A 177 -15.88 1.14 -8.60
CA THR A 177 -14.43 1.43 -8.65
C THR A 177 -13.61 0.15 -8.73
N LEU A 178 -12.32 0.26 -9.07
CA LEU A 178 -11.38 -0.86 -9.01
C LEU A 178 -10.54 -0.79 -7.75
N VAL A 179 -10.36 -1.92 -7.11
CA VAL A 179 -9.47 -2.07 -5.93
C VAL A 179 -8.70 -3.38 -6.02
N GLY A 180 -7.60 -3.50 -5.29
CA GLY A 180 -6.96 -4.79 -5.13
C GLY A 180 -7.84 -5.78 -4.35
N LYS A 181 -7.77 -7.05 -4.68
CA LYS A 181 -8.56 -8.13 -4.02
C LYS A 181 -8.31 -8.20 -2.51
N THR A 182 -7.12 -7.87 -2.04
CA THR A 182 -6.80 -7.82 -0.61
C THR A 182 -7.67 -6.82 0.15
N VAL A 183 -8.14 -5.75 -0.52
CA VAL A 183 -9.06 -4.76 0.08
C VAL A 183 -10.44 -5.37 0.36
N ALA A 184 -10.86 -6.38 -0.42
CA ALA A 184 -12.12 -7.08 -0.19
C ALA A 184 -12.12 -7.90 1.11
N GLN A 185 -10.94 -8.28 1.60
CA GLN A 185 -10.80 -8.98 2.86
C GLN A 185 -11.07 -8.00 4.02
N ASN A 186 -11.98 -8.39 4.94
CA ASN A 186 -12.31 -7.58 6.11
C ASN A 186 -12.90 -6.18 5.81
N ASN A 187 -13.61 -6.04 4.70
CA ASN A 187 -14.23 -4.79 4.32
C ASN A 187 -15.77 -4.80 4.49
N ARG A 188 -16.43 -3.81 3.93
CA ARG A 188 -17.86 -3.50 4.03
C ARG A 188 -18.74 -4.63 3.55
N THR A 189 -19.91 -4.79 4.18
CA THR A 189 -20.94 -5.77 3.80
C THR A 189 -21.95 -5.22 2.78
N ASP A 190 -21.94 -3.92 2.53
CA ASP A 190 -22.80 -3.20 1.59
C ASP A 190 -22.18 -2.96 0.21
N VAL A 191 -20.96 -3.50 -0.01
CA VAL A 191 -20.23 -3.50 -1.28
C VAL A 191 -19.85 -4.94 -1.64
N VAL A 192 -20.05 -5.32 -2.90
CA VAL A 192 -19.63 -6.63 -3.42
C VAL A 192 -18.38 -6.44 -4.30
N PHE A 193 -17.42 -7.31 -4.12
CA PHE A 193 -16.15 -7.28 -4.86
C PHE A 193 -16.17 -8.40 -5.92
N VAL A 194 -16.27 -8.03 -7.19
CA VAL A 194 -16.43 -8.96 -8.30
C VAL A 194 -15.18 -8.97 -9.16
N PRO A 195 -14.59 -10.15 -9.46
CA PRO A 195 -13.48 -10.26 -10.40
C PRO A 195 -13.81 -9.64 -11.76
N VAL A 196 -12.85 -8.98 -12.38
CA VAL A 196 -12.99 -8.38 -13.71
C VAL A 196 -12.35 -9.29 -14.75
N LYS A 197 -13.07 -9.63 -15.84
CA LYS A 197 -12.59 -10.53 -16.90
C LYS A 197 -11.45 -9.90 -17.70
N GLY A 198 -10.44 -10.72 -18.03
CA GLY A 198 -9.29 -10.27 -18.82
C GLY A 198 -8.18 -9.67 -17.96
N THR A 199 -8.40 -9.59 -16.65
CA THR A 199 -7.40 -9.05 -15.71
C THR A 199 -6.32 -10.07 -15.41
N GLN A 200 -5.31 -10.14 -16.26
CA GLN A 200 -3.95 -10.51 -15.82
C GLN A 200 -3.25 -9.28 -15.20
N LEU A 201 -3.97 -8.16 -15.04
CA LEU A 201 -3.44 -6.98 -14.40
C LEU A 201 -3.48 -7.19 -12.89
N GLU A 202 -2.43 -7.79 -12.44
CA GLU A 202 -2.12 -7.84 -11.01
C GLU A 202 -1.60 -6.46 -10.63
N SER A 203 -2.22 -5.83 -9.65
CA SER A 203 -1.49 -4.81 -8.94
C SER A 203 -0.41 -5.52 -8.12
N GLU A 204 0.78 -4.99 -8.12
CA GLU A 204 1.88 -5.50 -7.31
C GLU A 204 2.03 -4.64 -6.06
N ILE A 205 2.07 -5.30 -4.91
CA ILE A 205 2.54 -4.68 -3.67
C ILE A 205 4.01 -5.05 -3.52
N PHE A 206 4.85 -4.05 -3.31
CA PHE A 206 6.29 -4.23 -3.15
C PHE A 206 6.84 -3.31 -2.06
N ALA A 207 7.96 -3.73 -1.46
CA ALA A 207 8.73 -2.85 -0.61
C ALA A 207 9.76 -2.10 -1.46
N ILE A 208 10.00 -0.83 -1.11
CA ILE A 208 11.04 0.02 -1.68
C ILE A 208 11.94 0.53 -0.55
N THR A 209 13.26 0.45 -0.75
CA THR A 209 14.27 0.99 0.16
C THR A 209 15.46 1.52 -0.64
N SER A 210 16.38 2.24 -0.01
CA SER A 210 17.63 2.64 -0.65
C SER A 210 18.39 1.42 -1.19
N SER A 211 19.06 1.56 -2.34
CA SER A 211 19.98 0.54 -2.87
C SER A 211 21.22 0.38 -2.01
N ASP A 212 21.60 1.42 -1.24
CA ASP A 212 22.64 1.32 -0.22
C ASP A 212 22.24 0.26 0.82
N LYS A 213 23.23 -0.35 1.45
CA LYS A 213 22.97 -1.39 2.45
C LYS A 213 22.07 -0.82 3.55
N PRO A 214 20.81 -1.27 3.67
CA PRO A 214 19.91 -0.79 4.70
C PRO A 214 20.44 -1.17 6.09
N ASN A 215 20.06 -0.40 7.11
CA ASN A 215 20.39 -0.74 8.50
C ASN A 215 19.75 -2.08 8.91
N LEU A 216 20.21 -2.69 9.98
CA LEU A 216 19.75 -4.02 10.42
C LEU A 216 18.24 -4.05 10.70
N VAL A 217 17.67 -2.96 11.25
CA VAL A 217 16.24 -2.87 11.55
C VAL A 217 15.39 -2.98 10.28
N VAL A 218 15.80 -2.31 9.20
CA VAL A 218 15.13 -2.39 7.89
C VAL A 218 15.28 -3.78 7.29
N GLN A 219 16.47 -4.40 7.42
CA GLN A 219 16.70 -5.77 6.93
C GLN A 219 15.79 -6.78 7.63
N GLU A 220 15.66 -6.69 8.97
CA GLU A 220 14.77 -7.55 9.74
C GLU A 220 13.30 -7.34 9.38
N PHE A 221 12.87 -6.09 9.18
CA PHE A 221 11.51 -5.83 8.73
C PHE A 221 11.23 -6.40 7.34
N ILE A 222 12.18 -6.28 6.39
CA ILE A 222 12.08 -6.93 5.08
C ILE A 222 11.98 -8.45 5.22
N ARG A 223 12.77 -9.07 6.11
CA ARG A 223 12.70 -10.52 6.38
C ARG A 223 11.32 -10.93 6.88
N ILE A 224 10.73 -10.15 7.80
CA ILE A 224 9.39 -10.37 8.33
C ILE A 224 8.32 -10.23 7.23
N LEU A 225 8.43 -9.21 6.38
CA LEU A 225 7.53 -9.01 5.24
C LEU A 225 7.57 -10.21 4.28
N CYS A 226 8.77 -10.67 3.91
CA CYS A 226 8.94 -11.81 2.98
C CYS A 226 8.49 -13.15 3.58
N ALA A 227 8.54 -13.34 4.88
CA ALA A 227 8.09 -14.56 5.54
C ALA A 227 6.55 -14.71 5.60
N ARG A 228 5.80 -13.69 5.18
CA ARG A 228 4.33 -13.64 5.21
C ARG A 228 3.68 -13.64 3.81
N MET A 229 4.50 -13.92 2.80
CA MET A 229 4.08 -14.05 1.39
C MET A 229 3.45 -15.41 1.07
#